data_edc68587bf7abe8a9bfc6e0467d12ea4
#
_entry.id   edc68587bf7abe8a9bfc6e0467d12ea4
#
_cell.length_a   1.000
_cell.length_b   1.000
_cell.length_c   1.000
_cell.angle_alpha   90.00
_cell.angle_beta   90.00
_cell.angle_gamma   90.00
#
_symmetry.space_group_name_H-M   'P 1'
#
loop_
_entity.id
_entity.type
_entity.pdbx_description
1 polymer ?
#
loop_
_entity_poly.entity_id
_entity_poly.type
_entity_poly.pdbx_seq_one_letter_code
_entity_poly.pdbx_strand_id
1 'polypeptide(L)'
;MSEVRVRRYIFNLREALCSLDLSELSRRYPDLNFGGLLDAVKRYLDDAIYYANKGDFETAIAAASYAEGLLDSLKYLGLSEPRWPESLLEEVRVFVGGTFDILHPGHIELLRYASGFGKLYVVVARDVNVVRVKGRGPVLDELSRLKIVSSIRYVYEAMLGDEEDIYRSVERVKPHVIVLGPDQPFSEEEVAREVERRLSYRPTVVRFKEKIAFSGELRGSSDVMRVLCERLLGGGSRAQG
;
A
#
# COMPACT_ATOMS: atom_id res chain seq x y z
N MET A 1 -18.43 -4.57 4.15
CA MET A 1 -17.61 -3.58 3.35
C MET A 1 -16.15 -3.89 3.57
N SER A 2 -15.23 -3.71 2.57
CA SER A 2 -13.83 -4.08 2.78
C SER A 2 -13.05 -2.91 3.39
N GLU A 3 -12.14 -3.20 4.34
CA GLU A 3 -11.19 -2.26 4.94
C GLU A 3 -10.47 -1.39 3.87
N VAL A 4 -10.08 -2.03 2.80
CA VAL A 4 -9.38 -1.43 1.68
C VAL A 4 -10.17 -0.30 1.03
N ARG A 5 -11.48 -0.50 0.84
CA ARG A 5 -12.37 0.52 0.26
C ARG A 5 -12.45 1.74 1.17
N VAL A 6 -12.59 1.53 2.47
CA VAL A 6 -12.67 2.61 3.46
C VAL A 6 -11.37 3.42 3.51
N ARG A 7 -10.22 2.74 3.56
CA ARG A 7 -8.91 3.41 3.58
C ARG A 7 -8.66 4.26 2.33
N ARG A 8 -9.16 3.80 1.17
CA ARG A 8 -9.10 4.59 -0.05
C ARG A 8 -9.99 5.84 -0.01
N TYR A 9 -11.20 5.74 0.54
CA TYR A 9 -12.04 6.92 0.74
C TYR A 9 -11.36 7.97 1.63
N ILE A 10 -10.76 7.53 2.73
CA ILE A 10 -9.99 8.39 3.64
C ILE A 10 -8.81 9.05 2.90
N PHE A 11 -8.09 8.30 2.06
CA PHE A 11 -7.01 8.82 1.25
C PHE A 11 -7.49 9.92 0.29
N ASN A 12 -8.53 9.65 -0.49
CA ASN A 12 -9.09 10.62 -1.45
C ASN A 12 -9.55 11.90 -0.77
N LEU A 13 -10.18 11.78 0.38
CA LEU A 13 -10.64 12.91 1.17
C LEU A 13 -9.48 13.79 1.64
N ARG A 14 -8.36 13.17 2.05
CA ARG A 14 -7.12 13.89 2.40
C ARG A 14 -6.57 14.67 1.21
N GLU A 15 -6.46 14.02 0.06
CA GLU A 15 -5.95 14.66 -1.17
C GLU A 15 -6.82 15.84 -1.59
N ALA A 16 -8.14 15.68 -1.57
CA ALA A 16 -9.08 16.74 -1.87
C ALA A 16 -8.94 17.92 -0.90
N LEU A 17 -8.84 17.64 0.40
CA LEU A 17 -8.64 18.66 1.43
C LEU A 17 -7.31 19.41 1.24
N CYS A 18 -6.22 18.70 0.97
CA CYS A 18 -4.90 19.27 0.72
C CYS A 18 -4.82 20.11 -0.56
N SER A 19 -5.72 19.90 -1.51
CA SER A 19 -5.76 20.63 -2.78
C SER A 19 -6.34 22.05 -2.65
N LEU A 20 -6.97 22.38 -1.51
CA LEU A 20 -7.61 23.69 -1.29
C LEU A 20 -6.61 24.73 -0.78
N ASP A 21 -6.58 25.89 -1.43
CA ASP A 21 -5.89 27.07 -0.92
C ASP A 21 -6.84 27.89 -0.03
N LEU A 22 -6.74 27.63 1.27
CA LEU A 22 -7.58 28.24 2.29
C LEU A 22 -7.32 29.72 2.46
N SER A 23 -6.08 30.16 2.25
CA SER A 23 -5.69 31.56 2.37
C SER A 23 -6.33 32.37 1.26
N GLU A 24 -6.37 31.82 0.04
CA GLU A 24 -7.03 32.45 -1.09
C GLU A 24 -8.55 32.50 -0.88
N LEU A 25 -9.17 31.41 -0.44
CA LEU A 25 -10.61 31.34 -0.17
C LEU A 25 -11.06 32.38 0.88
N SER A 26 -10.37 32.46 2.01
CA SER A 26 -10.68 33.40 3.06
C SER A 26 -10.48 34.85 2.61
N ARG A 27 -9.50 35.13 1.76
CA ARG A 27 -9.27 36.48 1.19
C ARG A 27 -10.36 36.85 0.19
N ARG A 28 -10.81 35.89 -0.65
CA ARG A 28 -11.79 36.15 -1.71
C ARG A 28 -13.22 36.26 -1.18
N TYR A 29 -13.52 35.61 -0.07
CA TYR A 29 -14.84 35.52 0.52
C TYR A 29 -14.77 35.76 2.04
N PRO A 30 -14.49 36.99 2.51
CA PRO A 30 -14.22 37.25 3.92
C PRO A 30 -15.43 37.09 4.84
N ASP A 31 -16.65 37.10 4.29
CA ASP A 31 -17.90 36.93 5.05
C ASP A 31 -18.27 35.46 5.26
N LEU A 32 -17.53 34.51 4.65
CA LEU A 32 -17.78 33.08 4.77
C LEU A 32 -16.87 32.45 5.80
N ASN A 33 -17.46 31.58 6.65
CA ASN A 33 -16.70 30.85 7.68
C ASN A 33 -16.11 29.55 7.13
N PHE A 34 -15.05 29.66 6.30
CA PHE A 34 -14.32 28.49 5.82
C PHE A 34 -13.61 27.72 6.94
N GLY A 35 -13.17 28.40 7.99
CA GLY A 35 -12.55 27.78 9.16
C GLY A 35 -13.48 26.72 9.78
N GLY A 36 -14.73 27.11 10.04
CA GLY A 36 -15.72 26.19 10.60
C GLY A 36 -16.06 25.00 9.70
N LEU A 37 -16.15 25.24 8.37
CA LEU A 37 -16.35 24.16 7.39
C LEU A 37 -15.20 23.15 7.43
N LEU A 38 -13.97 23.65 7.42
CA LEU A 38 -12.79 22.81 7.39
C LEU A 38 -12.55 22.06 8.70
N ASP A 39 -12.86 22.67 9.82
CA ASP A 39 -12.82 22.01 11.12
C ASP A 39 -13.85 20.86 11.18
N ALA A 40 -15.01 21.05 10.54
CA ALA A 40 -15.98 19.96 10.40
C ALA A 40 -15.43 18.83 9.50
N VAL A 41 -14.87 19.16 8.33
CA VAL A 41 -14.26 18.16 7.43
C VAL A 41 -13.15 17.37 8.13
N LYS A 42 -12.26 18.05 8.86
CA LYS A 42 -11.17 17.40 9.61
C LYS A 42 -11.70 16.48 10.70
N ARG A 43 -12.69 16.90 11.47
CA ARG A 43 -13.31 16.04 12.51
C ARG A 43 -13.89 14.75 11.91
N TYR A 44 -14.66 14.85 10.81
CA TYR A 44 -15.22 13.68 10.17
C TYR A 44 -14.15 12.80 9.51
N LEU A 45 -13.06 13.40 9.02
CA LEU A 45 -11.90 12.64 8.54
C LEU A 45 -11.23 11.87 9.68
N ASP A 46 -11.03 12.50 10.84
CA ASP A 46 -10.46 11.87 12.03
C ASP A 46 -11.38 10.77 12.57
N ASP A 47 -12.70 10.98 12.58
CA ASP A 47 -13.67 9.95 12.91
C ASP A 47 -13.61 8.77 11.94
N ALA A 48 -13.53 9.02 10.64
CA ALA A 48 -13.37 7.96 9.64
C ALA A 48 -12.11 7.13 9.88
N ILE A 49 -10.99 7.76 10.20
CA ILE A 49 -9.72 7.10 10.54
C ILE A 49 -9.88 6.27 11.83
N TYR A 50 -10.48 6.86 12.86
CA TYR A 50 -10.69 6.20 14.15
C TYR A 50 -11.53 4.93 14.00
N TYR A 51 -12.70 5.02 13.34
CA TYR A 51 -13.57 3.86 13.15
C TYR A 51 -12.98 2.82 12.20
N ALA A 52 -12.26 3.23 11.16
CA ALA A 52 -11.54 2.30 10.30
C ALA A 52 -10.48 1.49 11.06
N ASN A 53 -9.76 2.13 12.00
CA ASN A 53 -8.77 1.46 12.84
C ASN A 53 -9.39 0.52 13.87
N LYS A 54 -10.66 0.75 14.23
CA LYS A 54 -11.46 -0.13 15.09
C LYS A 54 -12.12 -1.29 14.33
N GLY A 55 -12.06 -1.30 12.99
CA GLY A 55 -12.73 -2.29 12.16
C GLY A 55 -14.20 -2.00 11.90
N ASP A 56 -14.72 -0.88 12.38
CA ASP A 56 -16.07 -0.40 12.09
C ASP A 56 -16.08 0.36 10.76
N PHE A 57 -16.09 -0.40 9.67
CA PHE A 57 -15.98 0.14 8.33
C PHE A 57 -17.25 0.84 7.84
N GLU A 58 -18.41 0.53 8.42
CA GLU A 58 -19.68 1.17 8.07
C GLU A 58 -19.74 2.59 8.62
N THR A 59 -19.42 2.77 9.89
CA THR A 59 -19.32 4.10 10.50
C THR A 59 -18.20 4.92 9.88
N ALA A 60 -17.06 4.30 9.59
CA ALA A 60 -15.93 4.98 8.95
C ALA A 60 -16.30 5.55 7.57
N ILE A 61 -17.02 4.79 6.74
CA ILE A 61 -17.42 5.27 5.42
C ILE A 61 -18.51 6.35 5.51
N ALA A 62 -19.43 6.23 6.46
CA ALA A 62 -20.45 7.25 6.68
C ALA A 62 -19.82 8.60 7.06
N ALA A 63 -18.84 8.58 7.97
CA ALA A 63 -18.08 9.78 8.34
C ALA A 63 -17.30 10.36 7.15
N ALA A 64 -16.60 9.51 6.38
CA ALA A 64 -15.87 9.94 5.20
C ALA A 64 -16.79 10.53 4.12
N SER A 65 -17.95 9.92 3.86
CA SER A 65 -18.92 10.44 2.88
C SER A 65 -19.53 11.77 3.31
N TYR A 66 -19.71 11.98 4.61
CA TYR A 66 -20.19 13.25 5.10
C TYR A 66 -19.15 14.36 4.89
N ALA A 67 -17.87 14.08 5.16
CA ALA A 67 -16.78 15.03 4.92
C ALA A 67 -16.60 15.32 3.42
N GLU A 68 -16.79 14.31 2.54
CA GLU A 68 -16.79 14.47 1.09
C GLU A 68 -17.89 15.45 0.64
N GLY A 69 -19.13 15.26 1.13
CA GLY A 69 -20.24 16.15 0.81
C GLY A 69 -20.01 17.60 1.27
N LEU A 70 -19.32 17.81 2.40
CA LEU A 70 -18.92 19.15 2.85
C LEU A 70 -17.91 19.80 1.91
N LEU A 71 -16.93 19.05 1.39
CA LEU A 71 -15.97 19.57 0.40
C LEU A 71 -16.64 19.82 -0.94
N ASP A 72 -17.51 18.94 -1.40
CA ASP A 72 -18.26 19.11 -2.64
C ASP A 72 -19.18 20.32 -2.62
N SER A 73 -19.67 20.72 -1.45
CA SER A 73 -20.48 21.94 -1.32
C SER A 73 -19.76 23.18 -1.83
N LEU A 74 -18.42 23.26 -1.71
CA LEU A 74 -17.61 24.36 -2.25
C LEU A 74 -17.73 24.47 -3.76
N LYS A 75 -17.77 23.34 -4.46
CA LYS A 75 -17.96 23.27 -5.92
C LYS A 75 -19.37 23.73 -6.31
N TYR A 76 -20.41 23.19 -5.65
CA TYR A 76 -21.78 23.53 -5.95
C TYR A 76 -22.11 25.02 -5.67
N LEU A 77 -21.42 25.61 -4.70
CA LEU A 77 -21.53 27.02 -4.40
C LEU A 77 -20.65 27.92 -5.31
N GLY A 78 -19.88 27.32 -6.21
CA GLY A 78 -18.96 28.07 -7.11
C GLY A 78 -17.81 28.74 -6.37
N LEU A 79 -17.45 28.30 -5.17
CA LEU A 79 -16.45 28.92 -4.31
C LEU A 79 -15.05 28.35 -4.60
N SER A 80 -14.94 27.05 -4.77
CA SER A 80 -13.71 26.33 -5.09
C SER A 80 -14.03 24.95 -5.64
N GLU A 81 -13.10 24.35 -6.37
CA GLU A 81 -13.20 22.98 -6.85
C GLU A 81 -12.11 22.13 -6.17
N PRO A 82 -12.45 21.36 -5.12
CA PRO A 82 -11.53 20.40 -4.54
C PRO A 82 -11.06 19.42 -5.62
N ARG A 83 -9.76 19.17 -5.70
CA ARG A 83 -9.23 18.19 -6.66
C ARG A 83 -9.35 16.80 -6.09
N TRP A 84 -10.39 16.12 -6.51
CA TRP A 84 -10.50 14.69 -6.27
C TRP A 84 -9.52 13.94 -7.18
N PRO A 85 -8.85 12.89 -6.69
CA PRO A 85 -8.05 12.03 -7.59
C PRO A 85 -8.92 11.56 -8.76
N GLU A 86 -8.47 11.84 -9.98
CA GLU A 86 -9.22 11.74 -11.26
C GLU A 86 -9.68 10.35 -11.59
N SER A 87 -10.17 9.61 -11.11
CA SER A 87 -10.78 8.29 -11.09
C SER A 87 -10.42 7.59 -9.81
N LEU A 88 -11.42 7.41 -9.05
CA LEU A 88 -11.39 6.71 -7.76
C LEU A 88 -10.76 5.30 -7.82
N LEU A 89 -10.34 4.82 -8.98
CA LEU A 89 -9.87 3.46 -9.19
C LEU A 89 -8.65 3.32 -10.11
N GLU A 90 -8.44 4.24 -11.06
CA GLU A 90 -7.46 3.97 -12.12
C GLU A 90 -6.08 4.59 -11.91
N GLU A 91 -5.95 5.63 -11.12
CA GLU A 91 -4.71 6.40 -11.05
C GLU A 91 -3.97 6.37 -9.71
N VAL A 92 -4.57 5.87 -8.64
CA VAL A 92 -3.81 5.64 -7.41
C VAL A 92 -2.78 4.55 -7.66
N ARG A 93 -1.53 4.94 -7.77
CA ARG A 93 -0.41 4.02 -7.90
C ARG A 93 -0.01 3.48 -6.53
N VAL A 94 -0.06 2.18 -6.40
CA VAL A 94 0.30 1.45 -5.19
C VAL A 94 1.58 0.68 -5.42
N PHE A 95 2.51 0.74 -4.50
CA PHE A 95 3.81 0.10 -4.60
C PHE A 95 3.97 -0.99 -3.55
N VAL A 96 4.44 -2.15 -3.99
CA VAL A 96 4.90 -3.23 -3.13
C VAL A 96 6.24 -3.72 -3.65
N GLY A 97 7.26 -3.75 -2.79
CA GLY A 97 8.56 -4.37 -3.11
C GLY A 97 8.75 -5.68 -2.36
N GLY A 98 9.40 -6.65 -2.98
CA GLY A 98 9.69 -7.91 -2.30
C GLY A 98 10.57 -8.87 -3.10
N THR A 99 11.03 -9.94 -2.46
CA THR A 99 11.80 -11.00 -3.15
C THR A 99 10.89 -11.91 -3.99
N PHE A 100 9.74 -12.31 -3.43
CA PHE A 100 8.75 -13.20 -4.08
C PHE A 100 9.37 -14.50 -4.61
N ASP A 101 10.25 -15.12 -3.82
CA ASP A 101 10.98 -16.32 -4.26
C ASP A 101 10.03 -17.52 -4.40
N ILE A 102 9.60 -18.12 -3.28
CA ILE A 102 8.57 -19.14 -3.28
C ILE A 102 7.26 -18.47 -2.89
N LEU A 103 6.33 -18.36 -3.84
CA LEU A 103 5.02 -17.79 -3.57
C LEU A 103 4.22 -18.67 -2.61
N HIS A 104 3.56 -18.03 -1.66
CA HIS A 104 2.69 -18.65 -0.68
C HIS A 104 1.48 -17.76 -0.38
N PRO A 105 0.43 -18.26 0.27
CA PRO A 105 -0.79 -17.49 0.55
C PRO A 105 -0.55 -16.12 1.17
N GLY A 106 0.45 -15.95 2.03
CA GLY A 106 0.80 -14.65 2.61
C GLY A 106 1.20 -13.60 1.56
N HIS A 107 1.91 -13.98 0.50
CA HIS A 107 2.20 -13.08 -0.61
C HIS A 107 0.92 -12.69 -1.37
N ILE A 108 0.04 -13.66 -1.62
CA ILE A 108 -1.22 -13.41 -2.34
C ILE A 108 -2.11 -12.45 -1.55
N GLU A 109 -2.23 -12.63 -0.23
CA GLU A 109 -3.02 -11.74 0.62
C GLU A 109 -2.42 -10.33 0.73
N LEU A 110 -1.09 -10.21 0.80
CA LEU A 110 -0.40 -8.91 0.72
C LEU A 110 -0.74 -8.18 -0.59
N LEU A 111 -0.64 -8.87 -1.73
CA LEU A 111 -0.92 -8.28 -3.04
C LEU A 111 -2.41 -7.96 -3.21
N ARG A 112 -3.30 -8.82 -2.72
CA ARG A 112 -4.75 -8.57 -2.68
C ARG A 112 -5.08 -7.33 -1.85
N TYR A 113 -4.52 -7.23 -0.65
CA TYR A 113 -4.67 -6.07 0.22
C TYR A 113 -4.19 -4.78 -0.46
N ALA A 114 -2.99 -4.82 -1.03
CA ALA A 114 -2.39 -3.68 -1.69
C ALA A 114 -3.20 -3.23 -2.93
N SER A 115 -3.68 -4.18 -3.75
CA SER A 115 -4.47 -3.86 -4.95
C SER A 115 -5.79 -3.15 -4.65
N GLY A 116 -6.26 -3.24 -3.43
CA GLY A 116 -7.47 -2.54 -3.01
C GLY A 116 -7.30 -1.03 -2.86
N PHE A 117 -6.09 -0.52 -2.79
CA PHE A 117 -5.83 0.92 -2.77
C PHE A 117 -5.78 1.54 -4.18
N GLY A 118 -5.50 0.76 -5.22
CA GLY A 118 -5.38 1.26 -6.59
C GLY A 118 -4.63 0.31 -7.51
N LYS A 119 -4.05 0.84 -8.59
CA LYS A 119 -3.19 0.09 -9.52
C LYS A 119 -1.93 -0.36 -8.83
N LEU A 120 -1.79 -1.68 -8.67
CA LEU A 120 -0.68 -2.27 -7.93
C LEU A 120 0.55 -2.47 -8.82
N TYR A 121 1.60 -1.76 -8.53
CA TYR A 121 2.94 -1.93 -9.08
C TYR A 121 3.78 -2.77 -8.11
N VAL A 122 4.30 -3.89 -8.60
CA VAL A 122 5.12 -4.79 -7.79
C VAL A 122 6.55 -4.78 -8.27
N VAL A 123 7.47 -4.53 -7.36
CA VAL A 123 8.91 -4.55 -7.65
C VAL A 123 9.52 -5.82 -7.08
N VAL A 124 10.06 -6.64 -7.98
CA VAL A 124 10.77 -7.88 -7.67
C VAL A 124 12.24 -7.56 -7.45
N ALA A 125 12.76 -7.90 -6.27
CA ALA A 125 14.17 -7.63 -5.94
C ALA A 125 15.11 -8.39 -6.88
N ARG A 126 16.19 -7.72 -7.32
CA ARG A 126 17.26 -8.32 -8.12
C ARG A 126 17.97 -9.40 -7.30
N ASP A 127 18.45 -10.43 -7.98
CA ASP A 127 19.15 -11.56 -7.34
C ASP A 127 20.38 -11.09 -6.55
N VAL A 128 21.12 -10.12 -7.09
CA VAL A 128 22.27 -9.50 -6.41
C VAL A 128 21.89 -8.84 -5.09
N ASN A 129 20.73 -8.20 -5.04
CA ASN A 129 20.23 -7.56 -3.82
C ASN A 129 19.72 -8.58 -2.81
N VAL A 130 19.10 -9.67 -3.27
CA VAL A 130 18.70 -10.78 -2.39
C VAL A 130 19.90 -11.40 -1.71
N VAL A 131 20.97 -11.68 -2.47
CA VAL A 131 22.24 -12.21 -1.92
C VAL A 131 22.84 -11.25 -0.91
N ARG A 132 22.87 -9.95 -1.23
CA ARG A 132 23.43 -8.90 -0.35
C ARG A 132 22.69 -8.82 0.99
N VAL A 133 21.37 -8.96 0.98
CA VAL A 133 20.54 -8.81 2.20
C VAL A 133 20.41 -10.11 2.98
N LYS A 134 20.23 -11.25 2.28
CA LYS A 134 19.93 -12.54 2.92
C LYS A 134 21.14 -13.47 3.05
N GLY A 135 22.29 -13.12 2.47
CA GLY A 135 23.49 -13.96 2.45
C GLY A 135 23.36 -15.22 1.60
N ARG A 136 22.25 -15.40 0.88
CA ARG A 136 21.99 -16.51 -0.03
C ARG A 136 21.13 -16.07 -1.21
N GLY A 137 21.32 -16.71 -2.36
CA GLY A 137 20.48 -16.47 -3.53
C GLY A 137 19.05 -16.96 -3.35
N PRO A 138 18.11 -16.47 -4.15
CA PRO A 138 16.78 -17.02 -4.25
C PRO A 138 16.81 -18.38 -4.96
N VAL A 139 15.75 -19.17 -4.81
CA VAL A 139 15.58 -20.47 -5.50
C VAL A 139 15.24 -20.25 -6.98
N LEU A 140 14.39 -19.26 -7.25
CA LEU A 140 14.01 -18.86 -8.60
C LEU A 140 14.78 -17.59 -8.98
N ASP A 141 15.34 -17.58 -10.21
CA ASP A 141 15.95 -16.38 -10.76
C ASP A 141 14.96 -15.20 -10.88
N GLU A 142 15.48 -13.99 -10.97
CA GLU A 142 14.68 -12.78 -10.97
C GLU A 142 13.67 -12.69 -12.11
N LEU A 143 13.98 -13.26 -13.30
CA LEU A 143 13.07 -13.26 -14.45
C LEU A 143 11.91 -14.25 -14.25
N SER A 144 12.20 -15.42 -13.68
CA SER A 144 11.18 -16.39 -13.30
C SER A 144 10.24 -15.82 -12.25
N ARG A 145 10.78 -15.17 -11.22
CA ARG A 145 10.00 -14.51 -10.17
C ARG A 145 9.16 -13.36 -10.72
N LEU A 146 9.71 -12.54 -11.61
CA LEU A 146 9.01 -11.47 -12.31
C LEU A 146 7.83 -12.04 -13.12
N LYS A 147 8.06 -13.10 -13.90
CA LYS A 147 7.03 -13.75 -14.71
C LYS A 147 5.87 -14.28 -13.86
N ILE A 148 6.17 -14.91 -12.73
CA ILE A 148 5.16 -15.45 -11.82
C ILE A 148 4.35 -14.27 -11.20
N VAL A 149 5.02 -13.25 -10.68
CA VAL A 149 4.37 -12.10 -10.05
C VAL A 149 3.49 -11.33 -11.04
N SER A 150 3.96 -11.12 -12.28
CA SER A 150 3.18 -10.44 -13.33
C SER A 150 1.93 -11.19 -13.76
N SER A 151 1.86 -12.50 -13.48
CA SER A 151 0.69 -13.33 -13.79
C SER A 151 -0.38 -13.31 -12.68
N ILE A 152 -0.13 -12.62 -11.57
CA ILE A 152 -1.07 -12.54 -10.46
C ILE A 152 -2.15 -11.49 -10.78
N ARG A 153 -3.42 -11.89 -10.73
CA ARG A 153 -4.57 -11.04 -11.10
C ARG A 153 -4.69 -9.72 -10.35
N TYR A 154 -4.03 -9.57 -9.21
CA TYR A 154 -4.04 -8.34 -8.41
C TYR A 154 -2.98 -7.33 -8.86
N VAL A 155 -2.02 -7.76 -9.66
CA VAL A 155 -0.88 -6.97 -10.11
C VAL A 155 -1.25 -6.24 -11.40
N TYR A 156 -1.14 -4.92 -11.39
CA TYR A 156 -1.31 -4.11 -12.59
C TYR A 156 -0.05 -4.18 -13.46
N GLU A 157 1.12 -3.99 -12.83
CA GLU A 157 2.42 -4.08 -13.48
C GLU A 157 3.45 -4.64 -12.51
N ALA A 158 4.32 -5.54 -12.99
CA ALA A 158 5.47 -6.02 -12.25
C ALA A 158 6.76 -5.63 -12.97
N MET A 159 7.79 -5.27 -12.21
CA MET A 159 9.08 -4.86 -12.75
C MET A 159 10.23 -5.34 -11.86
N LEU A 160 11.42 -5.44 -12.43
CA LEU A 160 12.63 -5.66 -11.65
C LEU A 160 13.04 -4.39 -10.92
N GLY A 161 13.52 -4.57 -9.69
CA GLY A 161 14.12 -3.50 -8.91
C GLY A 161 15.45 -3.01 -9.49
N ASP A 162 15.94 -1.93 -8.93
CA ASP A 162 17.29 -1.43 -9.23
C ASP A 162 18.35 -2.22 -8.45
N GLU A 163 19.55 -2.38 -9.00
CA GLU A 163 20.63 -3.14 -8.38
C GLU A 163 21.35 -2.37 -7.27
N GLU A 164 21.37 -1.05 -7.38
CA GLU A 164 22.13 -0.18 -6.48
C GLU A 164 21.22 0.52 -5.46
N ASP A 165 20.06 1.02 -5.91
CA ASP A 165 19.20 1.86 -5.11
C ASP A 165 17.72 1.44 -5.22
N ILE A 166 17.21 0.87 -4.14
CA ILE A 166 15.81 0.41 -4.06
C ILE A 166 14.78 1.52 -4.33
N TYR A 167 15.13 2.77 -4.05
CA TYR A 167 14.24 3.91 -4.23
C TYR A 167 14.13 4.38 -5.68
N ARG A 168 15.06 4.02 -6.58
CA ARG A 168 14.90 4.30 -8.02
C ARG A 168 13.61 3.69 -8.60
N SER A 169 13.22 2.51 -8.09
CA SER A 169 11.95 1.91 -8.48
C SER A 169 10.75 2.71 -7.96
N VAL A 170 10.85 3.29 -6.77
CA VAL A 170 9.82 4.18 -6.21
C VAL A 170 9.74 5.47 -7.03
N GLU A 171 10.87 6.06 -7.39
CA GLU A 171 10.94 7.25 -8.26
C GLU A 171 10.31 7.01 -9.65
N ARG A 172 10.49 5.81 -10.19
CA ARG A 172 9.89 5.39 -11.48
C ARG A 172 8.38 5.25 -11.40
N VAL A 173 7.86 4.61 -10.36
CA VAL A 173 6.42 4.36 -10.17
C VAL A 173 5.71 5.62 -9.67
N LYS A 174 6.38 6.45 -8.87
CA LYS A 174 5.80 7.62 -8.18
C LYS A 174 4.51 7.25 -7.44
N PRO A 175 4.56 6.33 -6.47
CA PRO A 175 3.37 5.77 -5.84
C PRO A 175 2.73 6.75 -4.87
N HIS A 176 1.42 6.78 -4.85
CA HIS A 176 0.63 7.49 -3.82
C HIS A 176 0.58 6.70 -2.51
N VAL A 177 0.59 5.35 -2.63
CA VAL A 177 0.56 4.44 -1.49
C VAL A 177 1.70 3.43 -1.61
N ILE A 178 2.43 3.21 -0.52
CA ILE A 178 3.43 2.16 -0.40
C ILE A 178 2.95 1.16 0.66
N VAL A 179 2.87 -0.12 0.30
CA VAL A 179 2.48 -1.17 1.23
C VAL A 179 3.70 -2.01 1.57
N LEU A 180 4.04 -2.03 2.85
CA LEU A 180 5.13 -2.83 3.40
C LEU A 180 4.59 -4.21 3.85
N GLY A 181 5.37 -5.25 3.60
CA GLY A 181 5.11 -6.56 4.16
C GLY A 181 5.38 -6.62 5.68
N PRO A 182 4.86 -7.66 6.38
CA PRO A 182 4.94 -7.75 7.83
C PRO A 182 6.38 -7.85 8.38
N ASP A 183 7.30 -8.41 7.60
CA ASP A 183 8.68 -8.71 8.03
C ASP A 183 9.73 -7.79 7.39
N GLN A 184 9.30 -6.72 6.69
CA GLN A 184 10.24 -5.77 6.10
C GLN A 184 10.86 -4.87 7.17
N PRO A 185 12.20 -4.65 7.15
CA PRO A 185 12.92 -3.96 8.23
C PRO A 185 12.73 -2.44 8.22
N PHE A 186 12.04 -1.89 7.24
CA PHE A 186 11.83 -0.44 7.11
C PHE A 186 10.66 0.01 7.97
N SER A 187 10.77 1.13 8.66
CA SER A 187 9.61 1.77 9.28
C SER A 187 8.81 2.57 8.24
N GLU A 188 7.52 2.72 8.47
CA GLU A 188 6.62 3.47 7.59
C GLU A 188 7.06 4.93 7.48
N GLU A 189 7.51 5.49 8.60
CA GLU A 189 7.97 6.87 8.69
C GLU A 189 9.28 7.11 7.94
N GLU A 190 10.27 6.21 8.04
CA GLU A 190 11.53 6.29 7.32
C GLU A 190 11.31 6.26 5.81
N VAL A 191 10.45 5.34 5.34
CA VAL A 191 10.12 5.23 3.92
C VAL A 191 9.41 6.50 3.43
N ALA A 192 8.44 7.01 4.19
CA ALA A 192 7.71 8.21 3.81
C ALA A 192 8.63 9.42 3.68
N ARG A 193 9.53 9.65 4.65
CA ARG A 193 10.51 10.75 4.62
C ARG A 193 11.49 10.65 3.46
N GLU A 194 12.01 9.45 3.19
CA GLU A 194 12.97 9.27 2.10
C GLU A 194 12.33 9.51 0.74
N VAL A 195 11.09 9.08 0.55
CA VAL A 195 10.34 9.35 -0.69
C VAL A 195 10.02 10.85 -0.81
N GLU A 196 9.61 11.51 0.27
CA GLU A 196 9.35 12.94 0.30
C GLU A 196 10.61 13.74 -0.07
N ARG A 197 11.77 13.34 0.45
CA ARG A 197 13.06 13.96 0.10
C ARG A 197 13.40 13.85 -1.39
N ARG A 198 13.05 12.72 -2.04
CA ARG A 198 13.38 12.43 -3.43
C ARG A 198 12.36 12.95 -4.44
N LEU A 199 11.07 12.92 -4.08
CA LEU A 199 9.98 13.19 -5.01
C LEU A 199 9.19 14.46 -4.70
N SER A 200 9.56 15.19 -3.62
CA SER A 200 8.88 16.42 -3.18
C SER A 200 7.39 16.25 -2.86
N TYR A 201 6.95 15.02 -2.61
CA TYR A 201 5.64 14.70 -2.04
C TYR A 201 5.75 13.51 -1.10
N ARG A 202 4.85 13.44 -0.12
CA ARG A 202 4.84 12.41 0.91
C ARG A 202 3.79 11.34 0.60
N PRO A 203 4.18 10.09 0.29
CA PRO A 203 3.23 9.01 0.07
C PRO A 203 2.60 8.56 1.39
N THR A 204 1.42 7.94 1.29
CA THR A 204 0.89 7.15 2.40
C THR A 204 1.64 5.82 2.48
N VAL A 205 2.28 5.54 3.61
CA VAL A 205 2.95 4.27 3.83
C VAL A 205 2.16 3.46 4.86
N VAL A 206 1.78 2.25 4.50
CA VAL A 206 1.02 1.34 5.37
C VAL A 206 1.72 -0.01 5.46
N ARG A 207 1.56 -0.70 6.58
CA ARG A 207 2.07 -2.06 6.76
C ARG A 207 0.94 -3.07 6.78
N PHE A 208 1.07 -4.10 5.95
CA PHE A 208 0.26 -5.30 6.06
C PHE A 208 0.73 -6.11 7.27
N LYS A 209 -0.08 -6.17 8.32
CA LYS A 209 0.32 -6.74 9.62
C LYS A 209 0.06 -8.24 9.74
N GLU A 210 -0.76 -8.80 8.87
CA GLU A 210 -1.19 -10.18 8.97
C GLU A 210 -0.09 -11.14 8.51
N LYS A 211 0.28 -12.08 9.36
CA LYS A 211 1.10 -13.23 9.02
C LYS A 211 0.18 -14.42 8.75
N ILE A 212 -0.08 -14.65 7.47
CA ILE A 212 -1.01 -15.71 7.04
C ILE A 212 -0.33 -17.05 7.21
N ALA A 213 -0.86 -17.88 8.13
CA ALA A 213 -0.45 -19.25 8.26
C ALA A 213 -1.08 -20.11 7.14
N PHE A 214 -0.33 -21.07 6.62
CA PHE A 214 -0.78 -22.03 5.61
C PHE A 214 -0.13 -23.38 5.87
N SER A 215 -0.79 -24.48 5.44
CA SER A 215 -0.28 -25.85 5.64
C SER A 215 0.23 -26.12 7.07
N GLY A 216 -0.61 -25.86 8.07
CA GLY A 216 -0.25 -25.92 9.47
C GLY A 216 0.34 -24.58 9.98
N GLU A 217 1.57 -24.59 10.47
CA GLU A 217 2.22 -23.41 11.06
C GLU A 217 3.13 -22.63 10.09
N LEU A 218 3.20 -23.04 8.82
CA LEU A 218 4.06 -22.37 7.83
C LEU A 218 3.57 -20.95 7.59
N ARG A 219 4.48 -19.97 7.60
CA ARG A 219 4.16 -18.54 7.46
C ARG A 219 4.99 -17.82 6.41
N GLY A 220 6.00 -18.49 5.84
CA GLY A 220 6.90 -17.88 4.87
C GLY A 220 7.70 -18.87 4.05
N SER A 221 8.39 -18.37 3.02
CA SER A 221 9.25 -19.18 2.12
C SER A 221 10.34 -19.95 2.89
N SER A 222 10.87 -19.38 3.97
CA SER A 222 11.87 -20.05 4.80
C SER A 222 11.32 -21.29 5.51
N ASP A 223 10.07 -21.25 5.94
CA ASP A 223 9.41 -22.42 6.54
C ASP A 223 9.20 -23.52 5.51
N VAL A 224 8.79 -23.16 4.29
CA VAL A 224 8.63 -24.11 3.18
C VAL A 224 9.95 -24.79 2.87
N MET A 225 11.03 -24.02 2.78
CA MET A 225 12.38 -24.57 2.53
C MET A 225 12.82 -25.51 3.66
N ARG A 226 12.61 -25.14 4.91
CA ARG A 226 12.93 -25.99 6.07
C ARG A 226 12.21 -27.33 5.98
N VAL A 227 10.90 -27.31 5.74
CA VAL A 227 10.10 -28.56 5.62
C VAL A 227 10.54 -29.41 4.44
N LEU A 228 10.89 -28.79 3.30
CA LEU A 228 11.43 -29.52 2.15
C LEU A 228 12.76 -30.20 2.50
N CYS A 229 13.69 -29.51 3.15
CA CYS A 229 14.96 -30.07 3.59
C CYS A 229 14.73 -31.23 4.58
N GLU A 230 13.86 -31.09 5.57
CA GLU A 230 13.52 -32.12 6.53
C GLU A 230 12.97 -33.41 5.84
N ARG A 231 12.06 -33.23 4.86
CA ARG A 231 11.48 -34.36 4.10
C ARG A 231 12.49 -35.05 3.20
N LEU A 232 13.39 -34.30 2.55
CA LEU A 232 14.41 -34.84 1.67
C LEU A 232 15.52 -35.54 2.46
N LEU A 233 15.92 -35.00 3.59
CA LEU A 233 16.98 -35.56 4.44
C LEU A 233 16.46 -36.64 5.40
N GLY A 234 15.19 -36.55 5.85
CA GLY A 234 14.54 -37.52 6.73
C GLY A 234 13.95 -38.74 5.99
N GLY A 235 13.83 -38.70 4.66
CA GLY A 235 13.29 -39.78 3.83
C GLY A 235 14.24 -40.96 3.59
N GLY A 236 15.48 -40.89 4.10
CA GLY A 236 16.49 -41.93 3.91
C GLY A 236 16.37 -43.21 4.80
N SER A 237 15.35 -43.30 5.66
CA SER A 237 15.23 -44.43 6.62
C SER A 237 13.92 -45.22 6.57
N ARG A 238 13.12 -45.09 5.51
CA ARG A 238 11.90 -45.93 5.35
C ARG A 238 11.79 -46.55 3.96
N ALA A 239 12.78 -47.38 3.61
CA ALA A 239 12.68 -48.29 2.52
C ALA A 239 13.52 -49.56 2.83
N GLN A 240 13.19 -50.24 3.91
CA GLN A 240 13.51 -51.64 4.15
C GLN A 240 12.65 -52.13 5.33
N GLY A 241 11.55 -52.81 5.01
CA GLY A 241 10.70 -53.51 5.94
C GLY A 241 9.43 -53.97 5.26
#